data_a3b64b864a6537d59eb436b04f81ab3a
#
_entry.id   a3b64b864a6537d59eb436b04f81ab3a
#
_cell.length_a   1.000
_cell.length_b   1.000
_cell.length_c   1.000
_cell.angle_alpha   90.00
_cell.angle_beta   90.00
_cell.angle_gamma   90.00
#
_symmetry.space_group_name_H-M   'P 1'
#
loop_
_entity.id
_entity.type
_entity.pdbx_description
1 polymer ?
#
loop_
_entity_poly.entity_id
_entity_poly.type
_entity_poly.pdbx_seq_one_letter_code
_entity_poly.pdbx_strand_id
1 'polypeptide(L)'
;NGKIGILIDGHTGFIKQIQLPNGENIPFVQSFWYYKATSRYSGDKPSGAYVFKPAHKNPYIVNTKSTYKIYRGSLVDEIHQVFTDWCTQVIRLYKNYNYIEFDWVVGPIPIGKFPDETGLEIVTKYETNFQNKQTFFTDSNGRETIRRIRHHRPTWDLQTGEEVSSNYYPVTSWT
;
A
#
# COMPACT_ATOMS: atom_id res chain seq x y z
N ASN A 1 -29.19 2.66 -0.91
CA ASN A 1 -29.03 4.05 -0.56
C ASN A 1 -27.98 4.83 -1.37
N GLY A 2 -27.35 4.22 -2.38
CA GLY A 2 -26.44 4.92 -3.28
C GLY A 2 -25.15 5.47 -2.66
N LYS A 3 -24.69 4.92 -1.54
CA LYS A 3 -23.48 5.36 -0.86
C LYS A 3 -22.42 4.26 -0.83
N ILE A 4 -21.16 4.67 -0.86
CA ILE A 4 -20.05 3.77 -0.67
C ILE A 4 -19.99 3.31 0.80
N GLY A 5 -19.62 2.05 1.01
CA GLY A 5 -19.52 1.44 2.33
C GLY A 5 -18.23 0.61 2.48
N ILE A 6 -17.82 0.38 3.72
CA ILE A 6 -16.71 -0.50 4.06
C ILE A 6 -17.19 -1.55 5.06
N LEU A 7 -16.82 -2.80 4.80
CA LEU A 7 -16.97 -3.88 5.75
C LEU A 7 -15.63 -4.24 6.34
N ILE A 8 -15.54 -4.19 7.68
CA ILE A 8 -14.35 -4.61 8.45
C ILE A 8 -14.52 -6.05 8.89
N ASP A 9 -13.49 -6.85 8.76
CA ASP A 9 -13.40 -8.16 9.37
C ASP A 9 -13.18 -8.00 10.88
N GLY A 10 -14.15 -8.45 11.67
CA GLY A 10 -14.12 -8.28 13.13
C GLY A 10 -13.02 -9.06 13.84
N HIS A 11 -12.43 -10.08 13.19
CA HIS A 11 -11.36 -10.89 13.77
C HIS A 11 -9.97 -10.30 13.52
N THR A 12 -9.75 -9.76 12.33
CA THR A 12 -8.45 -9.18 11.92
C THR A 12 -8.41 -7.66 12.07
N GLY A 13 -9.56 -6.99 12.04
CA GLY A 13 -9.65 -5.53 11.99
C GLY A 13 -9.35 -4.93 10.62
N PHE A 14 -9.08 -5.75 9.61
CA PHE A 14 -8.79 -5.29 8.24
C PHE A 14 -10.06 -5.04 7.45
N ILE A 15 -9.95 -4.24 6.39
CA ILE A 15 -11.04 -4.14 5.42
C ILE A 15 -11.19 -5.50 4.71
N LYS A 16 -12.43 -5.96 4.61
CA LYS A 16 -12.78 -7.20 3.90
C LYS A 16 -13.42 -6.92 2.55
N GLN A 17 -14.13 -5.80 2.46
CA GLN A 17 -14.98 -5.53 1.31
C GLN A 17 -15.31 -4.03 1.22
N ILE A 18 -15.42 -3.53 0.01
CA ILE A 18 -16.03 -2.24 -0.32
C ILE A 18 -17.38 -2.48 -0.95
N GLN A 19 -18.41 -1.80 -0.46
CA GLN A 19 -19.73 -1.74 -1.09
C GLN A 19 -19.80 -0.49 -1.97
N LEU A 20 -20.11 -0.67 -3.24
CA LEU A 20 -20.31 0.42 -4.18
C LEU A 20 -21.71 1.02 -4.07
N PRO A 21 -21.94 2.26 -4.56
CA PRO A 21 -23.24 2.91 -4.56
C PRO A 21 -24.36 2.13 -5.27
N ASN A 22 -24.02 1.31 -6.27
CA ASN A 22 -24.95 0.42 -6.98
C ASN A 22 -25.34 -0.84 -6.19
N GLY A 23 -24.77 -1.04 -4.98
CA GLY A 23 -24.98 -2.20 -4.13
C GLY A 23 -24.01 -3.37 -4.39
N GLU A 24 -23.16 -3.27 -5.40
CA GLU A 24 -22.11 -4.27 -5.67
C GLU A 24 -21.08 -4.30 -4.55
N ASN A 25 -20.63 -5.49 -4.21
CA ASN A 25 -19.61 -5.72 -3.19
C ASN A 25 -18.31 -6.19 -3.83
N ILE A 26 -17.24 -5.44 -3.60
CA ILE A 26 -15.91 -5.75 -4.11
C ILE A 26 -15.06 -6.28 -2.96
N PRO A 27 -14.53 -7.53 -3.05
CA PRO A 27 -13.50 -8.00 -2.13
C PRO A 27 -12.31 -7.04 -2.17
N PHE A 28 -11.93 -6.53 -1.01
CA PHE A 28 -10.87 -5.55 -0.89
C PHE A 28 -10.17 -5.72 0.44
N VAL A 29 -8.87 -5.98 0.39
CA VAL A 29 -8.03 -6.05 1.58
C VAL A 29 -6.93 -4.99 1.47
N GLN A 30 -6.77 -4.22 2.53
CA GLN A 30 -5.67 -3.28 2.65
C GLN A 30 -4.86 -3.65 3.89
N SER A 31 -3.54 -3.72 3.73
CA SER A 31 -2.59 -4.09 4.77
C SER A 31 -1.27 -3.35 4.62
N PHE A 32 -0.52 -3.23 5.73
CA PHE A 32 0.82 -2.64 5.71
C PHE A 32 1.88 -3.73 5.75
N TRP A 33 2.90 -3.54 4.91
CA TRP A 33 4.04 -4.44 4.76
C TRP A 33 5.33 -3.63 4.76
N TYR A 34 6.45 -4.30 4.84
CA TYR A 34 7.75 -3.66 4.72
C TYR A 34 8.76 -4.57 4.02
N TYR A 35 9.66 -3.94 3.30
CA TYR A 35 10.88 -4.57 2.82
C TYR A 35 12.03 -4.18 3.74
N LYS A 36 12.90 -5.13 4.04
CA LYS A 36 14.20 -4.82 4.66
C LYS A 36 15.15 -4.40 3.57
N ALA A 37 15.90 -3.33 3.82
CA ALA A 37 16.97 -2.87 2.92
C ALA A 37 18.10 -3.89 2.85
N THR A 38 18.78 -3.99 1.71
CA THR A 38 20.03 -4.73 1.59
C THR A 38 21.09 -4.05 2.47
N SER A 39 21.72 -4.83 3.35
CA SER A 39 22.73 -4.33 4.27
C SER A 39 24.02 -3.98 3.54
N ARG A 40 24.72 -2.96 4.02
CA ARG A 40 26.09 -2.61 3.57
C ARG A 40 27.12 -3.71 3.85
N TYR A 41 26.80 -4.65 4.72
CA TYR A 41 27.68 -5.78 5.07
C TYR A 41 27.41 -7.04 4.24
N SER A 42 26.44 -7.01 3.34
CA SER A 42 26.07 -8.17 2.50
C SER A 42 27.07 -8.47 1.36
N GLY A 43 28.07 -7.62 1.15
CA GLY A 43 28.97 -7.70 -0.01
C GLY A 43 28.36 -7.22 -1.33
N ASP A 44 27.10 -6.84 -1.31
CA ASP A 44 26.35 -6.29 -2.44
C ASP A 44 26.12 -4.79 -2.26
N LYS A 45 25.67 -4.09 -3.33
CA LYS A 45 25.32 -2.67 -3.23
C LYS A 45 24.15 -2.49 -2.25
N PRO A 46 24.33 -1.71 -1.18
CA PRO A 46 23.25 -1.50 -0.20
C PRO A 46 22.14 -0.63 -0.77
N SER A 47 20.96 -0.70 -0.18
CA SER A 47 19.92 0.32 -0.34
C SER A 47 20.42 1.67 0.18
N GLY A 48 19.93 2.76 -0.40
CA GLY A 48 20.25 4.12 -0.02
C GLY A 48 19.18 5.10 -0.44
N ALA A 49 19.42 6.39 -0.27
CA ALA A 49 18.45 7.45 -0.55
C ALA A 49 17.93 7.47 -2.01
N TYR A 50 18.75 6.97 -2.94
CA TYR A 50 18.41 6.98 -4.39
C TYR A 50 18.23 5.57 -4.97
N VAL A 51 18.44 4.54 -4.18
CA VAL A 51 18.41 3.15 -4.65
C VAL A 51 17.57 2.32 -3.69
N PHE A 52 16.41 1.90 -4.16
CA PHE A 52 15.60 0.92 -3.47
C PHE A 52 16.08 -0.49 -3.84
N LYS A 53 16.75 -1.15 -2.90
CA LYS A 53 17.23 -2.52 -3.07
C LYS A 53 16.82 -3.36 -1.86
N PRO A 54 15.70 -4.06 -1.93
CA PRO A 54 15.26 -4.94 -0.86
C PRO A 54 16.15 -6.18 -0.75
N ALA A 55 16.41 -6.63 0.46
CA ALA A 55 17.20 -7.84 0.72
C ALA A 55 16.49 -9.12 0.21
N HIS A 56 15.16 -9.09 0.12
CA HIS A 56 14.34 -10.19 -0.37
C HIS A 56 13.17 -9.67 -1.22
N LYS A 57 12.74 -10.47 -2.19
CA LYS A 57 11.61 -10.12 -3.07
C LYS A 57 10.25 -10.11 -2.38
N ASN A 58 10.10 -10.85 -1.30
CA ASN A 58 8.87 -10.92 -0.54
C ASN A 58 8.92 -9.97 0.65
N PRO A 59 7.96 -9.06 0.81
CA PRO A 59 7.89 -8.20 1.97
C PRO A 59 7.39 -8.96 3.21
N TYR A 60 7.60 -8.38 4.37
CA TYR A 60 7.08 -8.85 5.65
C TYR A 60 5.85 -8.04 6.04
N ILE A 61 4.85 -8.69 6.61
CA ILE A 61 3.66 -7.98 7.10
C ILE A 61 3.99 -7.20 8.38
N VAL A 62 3.50 -5.97 8.48
CA VAL A 62 3.67 -5.13 9.67
C VAL A 62 2.93 -5.74 10.87
N ASN A 63 1.69 -6.14 10.66
CA ASN A 63 0.91 -6.90 11.63
C ASN A 63 -0.18 -7.69 10.91
N THR A 64 -0.57 -8.84 11.45
CA THR A 64 -1.66 -9.68 10.93
C THR A 64 -3.03 -9.27 11.43
N LYS A 65 -3.09 -8.33 12.36
CA LYS A 65 -4.32 -7.78 12.95
C LYS A 65 -4.15 -6.29 13.21
N SER A 66 -5.26 -5.57 13.22
CA SER A 66 -5.35 -4.20 13.74
C SER A 66 -6.45 -4.11 14.80
N THR A 67 -6.28 -3.25 15.77
CA THR A 67 -7.41 -2.80 16.59
C THR A 67 -8.10 -1.66 15.84
N TYR A 68 -9.41 -1.51 16.02
CA TYR A 68 -10.13 -0.43 15.35
C TYR A 68 -11.26 0.14 16.21
N LYS A 69 -11.61 1.39 15.93
CA LYS A 69 -12.80 2.07 16.46
C LYS A 69 -13.54 2.75 15.32
N ILE A 70 -14.86 2.73 15.37
CA ILE A 70 -15.73 3.37 14.37
C ILE A 70 -16.41 4.56 15.03
N TYR A 71 -16.31 5.72 14.38
CA TYR A 71 -16.99 6.95 14.78
C TYR A 71 -18.01 7.31 13.68
N ARG A 72 -19.27 7.49 14.06
CA ARG A 72 -20.35 7.86 13.15
C ARG A 72 -20.66 9.33 13.32
N GLY A 73 -20.50 10.10 12.24
CA GLY A 73 -20.81 11.52 12.21
C GLY A 73 -21.89 11.89 11.21
N SER A 74 -22.39 13.13 11.30
CA SER A 74 -23.37 13.65 10.35
C SER A 74 -22.77 13.95 8.97
N LEU A 75 -21.49 14.29 8.89
CA LEU A 75 -20.76 14.65 7.67
C LEU A 75 -19.83 13.55 7.18
N VAL A 76 -19.18 12.85 8.11
CA VAL A 76 -18.17 11.84 7.84
C VAL A 76 -18.26 10.71 8.87
N ASP A 77 -18.09 9.48 8.41
CA ASP A 77 -17.80 8.33 9.28
C ASP A 77 -16.30 8.05 9.24
N GLU A 78 -15.71 7.75 10.38
CA GLU A 78 -14.29 7.44 10.51
C GLU A 78 -14.08 6.05 11.10
N ILE A 79 -13.06 5.35 10.59
CA ILE A 79 -12.55 4.10 11.14
C ILE A 79 -11.09 4.35 11.50
N HIS A 80 -10.81 4.37 12.80
CA HIS A 80 -9.45 4.54 13.31
C HIS A 80 -8.85 3.15 13.54
N GLN A 81 -7.76 2.83 12.85
CA GLN A 81 -7.05 1.55 12.95
C GLN A 81 -5.65 1.75 13.53
N VAL A 82 -5.26 0.84 14.42
CA VAL A 82 -3.90 0.78 14.98
C VAL A 82 -3.31 -0.59 14.64
N PHE A 83 -2.28 -0.60 13.82
CA PHE A 83 -1.54 -1.80 13.43
C PHE A 83 -0.38 -2.05 14.39
N THR A 84 0.37 -1.00 14.71
CA THR A 84 1.44 -0.97 15.72
C THR A 84 1.46 0.41 16.37
N ASP A 85 2.35 0.63 17.33
CA ASP A 85 2.61 1.93 17.95
C ASP A 85 3.17 2.99 17.00
N TRP A 86 3.72 2.56 15.86
CA TRP A 86 4.29 3.41 14.81
C TRP A 86 3.57 3.34 13.46
N CYS A 87 2.46 2.59 13.36
CA CYS A 87 1.68 2.47 12.12
C CYS A 87 0.19 2.51 12.44
N THR A 88 -0.45 3.60 12.09
CA THR A 88 -1.88 3.86 12.31
C THR A 88 -2.54 4.40 11.05
N GLN A 89 -3.86 4.32 10.99
CA GLN A 89 -4.64 4.80 9.85
C GLN A 89 -6.00 5.30 10.30
N VAL A 90 -6.48 6.34 9.64
CA VAL A 90 -7.88 6.77 9.66
C VAL A 90 -8.47 6.59 8.27
N ILE A 91 -9.57 5.87 8.19
CA ILE A 91 -10.34 5.73 6.95
C ILE A 91 -11.57 6.60 7.09
N ARG A 92 -11.84 7.47 6.09
CA ARG A 92 -12.98 8.38 6.10
C ARG A 92 -13.93 8.10 4.94
N LEU A 93 -15.22 8.08 5.27
CA LEU A 93 -16.33 7.99 4.33
C LEU A 93 -17.20 9.23 4.50
N TYR A 94 -17.10 10.16 3.57
CA TYR A 94 -17.88 11.38 3.56
C TYR A 94 -19.30 11.13 3.08
N LYS A 95 -20.30 11.73 3.74
CA LYS A 95 -21.71 11.48 3.43
C LYS A 95 -22.15 11.92 2.03
N ASN A 96 -21.45 12.90 1.46
CA ASN A 96 -21.82 13.51 0.17
C ASN A 96 -20.86 13.15 -0.97
N TYR A 97 -19.89 12.23 -0.74
CA TYR A 97 -18.92 11.85 -1.74
C TYR A 97 -18.83 10.33 -1.90
N ASN A 98 -18.49 9.89 -3.11
CA ASN A 98 -18.32 8.48 -3.47
C ASN A 98 -16.84 8.10 -3.60
N TYR A 99 -16.04 8.48 -2.62
CA TYR A 99 -14.65 8.02 -2.48
C TYR A 99 -14.36 7.64 -1.03
N ILE A 100 -13.29 6.89 -0.85
CA ILE A 100 -12.75 6.50 0.44
C ILE A 100 -11.42 7.20 0.60
N GLU A 101 -11.23 7.90 1.72
CA GLU A 101 -9.95 8.49 2.09
C GLU A 101 -9.21 7.58 3.05
N PHE A 102 -7.95 7.31 2.76
CA PHE A 102 -7.02 6.60 3.63
C PHE A 102 -5.94 7.58 4.09
N ASP A 103 -5.93 7.90 5.36
CA ASP A 103 -4.98 8.81 5.97
C ASP A 103 -4.14 8.01 6.98
N TRP A 104 -2.89 7.71 6.63
CA TRP A 104 -2.01 6.89 7.47
C TRP A 104 -0.85 7.70 8.03
N VAL A 105 -0.47 7.35 9.26
CA VAL A 105 0.71 7.85 9.94
C VAL A 105 1.65 6.68 10.18
N VAL A 106 2.87 6.80 9.63
CA VAL A 106 3.90 5.77 9.73
C VAL A 106 5.16 6.41 10.31
N GLY A 107 5.54 6.00 11.51
CA GLY A 107 6.73 6.46 12.20
C GLY A 107 6.52 6.74 13.69
N PRO A 108 7.63 6.85 14.43
CA PRO A 108 9.01 6.62 13.99
C PRO A 108 9.23 5.14 13.62
N ILE A 109 9.74 4.93 12.39
CA ILE A 109 9.98 3.57 11.88
C ILE A 109 11.10 2.92 12.71
N PRO A 110 10.92 1.69 13.22
CA PRO A 110 11.95 1.02 13.99
C PRO A 110 13.19 0.74 13.13
N ILE A 111 14.36 1.10 13.66
CA ILE A 111 15.64 0.83 13.04
C ILE A 111 16.29 -0.34 13.78
N GLY A 112 16.79 -1.32 13.03
CA GLY A 112 17.54 -2.43 13.60
C GLY A 112 18.80 -1.95 14.35
N LYS A 113 19.25 -2.73 15.34
CA LYS A 113 20.50 -2.47 16.03
C LYS A 113 21.66 -3.12 15.30
N PHE A 114 22.86 -2.51 15.41
CA PHE A 114 24.10 -3.12 14.89
C PHE A 114 24.21 -4.61 15.33
N PRO A 115 24.58 -5.56 14.43
CA PRO A 115 25.02 -5.37 13.05
C PRO A 115 23.89 -5.26 12.00
N ASP A 116 22.62 -5.46 12.36
CA ASP A 116 21.49 -5.47 11.43
C ASP A 116 20.80 -4.10 11.32
N GLU A 117 21.58 -3.03 11.25
CA GLU A 117 21.09 -1.66 11.02
C GLU A 117 20.57 -1.51 9.57
N THR A 118 19.51 -2.22 9.26
CA THR A 118 18.86 -2.09 7.95
C THR A 118 17.63 -1.19 8.05
N GLY A 119 17.47 -0.29 7.09
CA GLY A 119 16.25 0.49 6.93
C GLY A 119 15.08 -0.39 6.52
N LEU A 120 13.87 0.10 6.80
CA LEU A 120 12.64 -0.52 6.37
C LEU A 120 11.95 0.39 5.34
N GLU A 121 11.55 -0.18 4.21
CA GLU A 121 10.68 0.46 3.24
C GLU A 121 9.24 0.02 3.50
N ILE A 122 8.43 0.91 4.02
CA ILE A 122 7.05 0.61 4.37
C ILE A 122 6.16 0.79 3.14
N VAL A 123 5.31 -0.19 2.89
CA VAL A 123 4.39 -0.19 1.76
C VAL A 123 2.97 -0.51 2.24
N THR A 124 1.97 0.14 1.64
CA THR A 124 0.58 -0.30 1.76
C THR A 124 0.25 -1.19 0.57
N LYS A 125 -0.41 -2.31 0.84
CA LYS A 125 -0.81 -3.30 -0.15
C LYS A 125 -2.32 -3.32 -0.26
N TYR A 126 -2.82 -3.21 -1.49
CA TYR A 126 -4.22 -3.35 -1.83
C TYR A 126 -4.43 -4.64 -2.63
N GLU A 127 -5.37 -5.46 -2.20
CA GLU A 127 -5.71 -6.72 -2.84
C GLU A 127 -7.19 -6.69 -3.25
N THR A 128 -7.43 -6.96 -4.52
CA THR A 128 -8.77 -7.01 -5.12
C THR A 128 -8.89 -8.22 -6.03
N ASN A 129 -10.10 -8.50 -6.51
CA ASN A 129 -10.35 -9.53 -7.52
C ASN A 129 -10.37 -8.98 -8.96
N PHE A 130 -9.89 -7.77 -9.19
CA PHE A 130 -9.88 -7.18 -10.52
C PHE A 130 -8.98 -7.93 -11.48
N GLN A 131 -9.50 -8.17 -12.68
CA GLN A 131 -8.79 -8.88 -13.75
C GLN A 131 -8.04 -7.88 -14.65
N ASN A 132 -7.02 -7.23 -14.12
CA ASN A 132 -6.27 -6.19 -14.82
C ASN A 132 -5.14 -6.70 -15.74
N LYS A 133 -4.89 -8.03 -15.78
CA LYS A 133 -3.83 -8.67 -16.59
C LYS A 133 -2.46 -8.01 -16.39
N GLN A 134 -2.12 -7.69 -15.14
CA GLN A 134 -0.88 -6.99 -14.75
C GLN A 134 -0.73 -5.58 -15.38
N THR A 135 -1.83 -5.02 -15.88
CA THR A 135 -1.84 -3.66 -16.43
C THR A 135 -2.31 -2.67 -15.37
N PHE A 136 -1.63 -1.55 -15.28
CA PHE A 136 -1.99 -0.42 -14.44
C PHE A 136 -1.56 0.89 -15.11
N PHE A 137 -2.01 2.01 -14.59
CA PHE A 137 -1.71 3.32 -15.14
C PHE A 137 -1.09 4.19 -14.05
N THR A 138 -0.05 4.93 -14.41
CA THR A 138 0.59 5.90 -13.53
C THR A 138 0.69 7.22 -14.25
N ASP A 139 0.65 8.31 -13.49
CA ASP A 139 0.96 9.61 -14.06
C ASP A 139 2.48 9.77 -14.30
N SER A 140 2.82 10.76 -15.10
CA SER A 140 4.18 11.27 -15.28
C SER A 140 4.21 12.73 -14.85
N ASN A 141 4.52 12.98 -13.58
CA ASN A 141 4.57 14.32 -12.98
C ASN A 141 3.27 15.14 -13.19
N GLY A 142 2.12 14.49 -13.17
CA GLY A 142 0.82 15.10 -13.39
C GLY A 142 0.55 15.57 -14.84
N ARG A 143 1.42 15.23 -15.81
CA ARG A 143 1.31 15.70 -17.20
C ARG A 143 0.54 14.76 -18.10
N GLU A 144 0.74 13.48 -17.91
CA GLU A 144 0.10 12.43 -18.72
C GLU A 144 -0.09 11.16 -17.90
N THR A 145 -0.99 10.31 -18.34
CA THR A 145 -1.20 8.98 -17.79
C THR A 145 -0.56 7.94 -18.69
N ILE A 146 0.36 7.14 -18.14
CA ILE A 146 1.12 6.15 -18.89
C ILE A 146 0.63 4.76 -18.50
N ARG A 147 0.33 3.93 -19.51
CA ARG A 147 0.02 2.52 -19.34
C ARG A 147 1.29 1.77 -18.92
N ARG A 148 1.20 0.99 -17.86
CA ARG A 148 2.26 0.12 -17.38
C ARG A 148 1.83 -1.33 -17.44
N ILE A 149 2.76 -2.21 -17.75
CA ILE A 149 2.59 -3.66 -17.65
C ILE A 149 3.76 -4.19 -16.83
N ARG A 150 3.45 -4.97 -15.81
CA ARG A 150 4.47 -5.55 -14.95
C ARG A 150 5.48 -6.36 -15.77
N HIS A 151 6.78 -6.19 -15.48
CA HIS A 151 7.90 -6.84 -16.18
C HIS A 151 7.98 -6.56 -17.70
N HIS A 152 7.34 -5.50 -18.19
CA HIS A 152 7.35 -5.16 -19.60
C HIS A 152 7.68 -3.68 -19.83
N ARG A 153 8.48 -3.42 -20.88
CA ARG A 153 8.76 -2.08 -21.41
C ARG A 153 8.52 -2.11 -22.91
N PRO A 154 7.73 -1.18 -23.48
CA PRO A 154 7.37 -1.23 -24.89
C PRO A 154 8.52 -0.96 -25.85
N THR A 155 9.59 -0.30 -25.40
CA THR A 155 10.69 0.19 -26.26
C THR A 155 12.04 -0.53 -26.03
N TRP A 156 12.12 -1.44 -25.07
CA TRP A 156 13.36 -2.17 -24.76
C TRP A 156 13.09 -3.39 -23.89
N ASP A 157 14.02 -4.37 -23.92
CA ASP A 157 13.95 -5.57 -23.10
C ASP A 157 14.38 -5.28 -21.67
N LEU A 158 13.44 -5.37 -20.75
CA LEU A 158 13.68 -5.13 -19.34
C LEU A 158 14.51 -6.27 -18.73
N GLN A 159 15.70 -5.96 -18.28
CA GLN A 159 16.50 -6.87 -17.44
C GLN A 159 16.03 -6.75 -15.99
N THR A 160 15.40 -7.81 -15.48
CA THR A 160 14.79 -7.84 -14.13
C THR A 160 15.74 -8.36 -13.06
N GLY A 161 17.01 -7.92 -13.06
CA GLY A 161 17.96 -8.25 -11.99
C GLY A 161 17.49 -7.82 -10.60
N GLU A 162 16.70 -6.74 -10.54
CA GLU A 162 16.08 -6.22 -9.31
C GLU A 162 14.55 -6.36 -9.45
N GLU A 163 14.02 -7.55 -9.20
CA GLU A 163 12.61 -7.90 -9.47
C GLU A 163 11.60 -6.93 -8.84
N VAL A 164 11.85 -6.47 -7.62
CA VAL A 164 10.95 -5.55 -6.90
C VAL A 164 11.09 -4.14 -7.46
N SER A 165 12.28 -3.55 -7.37
CA SER A 165 12.51 -2.14 -7.74
C SER A 165 12.34 -1.86 -9.23
N SER A 166 12.50 -2.87 -10.11
CA SER A 166 12.23 -2.72 -11.55
C SER A 166 10.76 -2.43 -11.89
N ASN A 167 9.84 -2.62 -10.96
CA ASN A 167 8.40 -2.35 -11.14
C ASN A 167 7.88 -1.22 -10.23
N TYR A 168 8.77 -0.43 -9.64
CA TYR A 168 8.42 0.77 -8.87
C TYR A 168 8.39 1.99 -9.77
N TYR A 169 7.38 2.82 -9.56
CA TYR A 169 7.19 4.07 -10.30
C TYR A 169 6.85 5.18 -9.32
N PRO A 170 7.50 6.36 -9.43
CA PRO A 170 7.03 7.54 -8.72
C PRO A 170 5.67 7.95 -9.30
N VAL A 171 4.71 8.24 -8.43
CA VAL A 171 3.34 8.59 -8.83
C VAL A 171 2.77 9.70 -7.96
N THR A 172 1.97 10.57 -8.56
CA THR A 172 1.03 11.46 -7.87
C THR A 172 -0.40 10.97 -8.05
N SER A 173 -0.64 10.18 -9.11
CA SER A 173 -1.94 9.55 -9.40
C SER A 173 -1.73 8.21 -10.11
N TRP A 174 -2.56 7.22 -9.79
CA TRP A 174 -2.51 5.89 -10.41
C TRP A 174 -3.90 5.25 -10.46
N THR A 175 -4.08 4.26 -11.37
CA THR A 175 -5.32 3.49 -11.54
C THR A 175 -5.05 2.13 -12.19
#